data_ae9b4c6c6741908327d7dabf4f47fed7
#
_entry.id   ae9b4c6c6741908327d7dabf4f47fed7
#
_cell.length_a   1.000
_cell.length_b   1.000
_cell.length_c   1.000
_cell.angle_alpha   90.00
_cell.angle_beta   90.00
_cell.angle_gamma   90.00
#
_symmetry.space_group_name_H-M   'P 1'
#
loop_
_entity.id
_entity.type
_entity.pdbx_description
1 polymer ?
#
loop_
_entity_poly.entity_id
_entity_poly.type
_entity_poly.pdbx_seq_one_letter_code
_entity_poly.pdbx_strand_id
1 'polypeptide(L)'
;MKYFFISDLHVDFYAPLSHNVSTLRKYFEAFFERNFLPADACCIAGDIANDYFTYVEFLKFIAEKYNCVYACLGNHDIIMELDGRFGVDREFKTSEEKIAYFITEADKIQNVMLLENRIADGIAGCMGMCDFKYMHSPAASEITNKMLWSTRWFDGRHWNYMKNDN
;
A
#
# COMPACT_ATOMS: atom_id res chain seq x y z
N MET A 1 20.57 -15.32 -4.12
CA MET A 1 19.70 -14.15 -4.29
C MET A 1 19.81 -13.27 -3.05
N LYS A 2 20.12 -11.99 -3.23
CA LYS A 2 20.19 -11.01 -2.14
C LYS A 2 18.87 -10.25 -2.10
N TYR A 3 18.26 -10.12 -0.92
CA TYR A 3 16.99 -9.42 -0.72
C TYR A 3 17.22 -8.10 0.02
N PHE A 4 16.48 -7.07 -0.39
CA PHE A 4 16.36 -5.80 0.33
C PHE A 4 14.92 -5.66 0.83
N PHE A 5 14.72 -5.39 2.12
CA PHE A 5 13.41 -5.24 2.75
C PHE A 5 13.20 -3.80 3.17
N ILE A 6 12.02 -3.27 2.90
CA ILE A 6 11.62 -1.91 3.26
C ILE A 6 10.10 -1.84 3.45
N SER A 7 9.61 -0.88 4.25
CA SER A 7 8.19 -0.60 4.48
C SER A 7 7.95 0.90 4.63
N ASP A 8 6.69 1.30 4.71
CA ASP A 8 6.25 2.66 5.07
C ASP A 8 6.91 3.74 4.20
N LEU A 9 6.87 3.57 2.91
CA LEU A 9 7.56 4.44 1.95
C LEU A 9 6.89 5.80 1.82
N HIS A 10 5.54 5.84 1.80
CA HIS A 10 4.75 7.06 1.65
C HIS A 10 5.30 8.01 0.60
N VAL A 11 5.62 7.48 -0.58
CA VAL A 11 6.31 8.24 -1.64
C VAL A 11 5.52 9.45 -2.12
N ASP A 12 4.19 9.43 -1.97
CA ASP A 12 3.29 10.54 -2.27
C ASP A 12 3.42 11.73 -1.30
N PHE A 13 4.01 11.55 -0.12
CA PHE A 13 4.33 12.67 0.77
C PHE A 13 5.57 13.46 0.32
N TYR A 14 6.40 12.85 -0.48
CA TYR A 14 7.64 13.45 -1.00
C TYR A 14 7.52 13.88 -2.45
N ALA A 15 6.64 13.25 -3.23
CA ALA A 15 6.36 13.62 -4.60
C ALA A 15 5.25 14.68 -4.66
N PRO A 16 5.25 15.58 -5.66
CA PRO A 16 4.11 16.45 -5.90
C PRO A 16 2.91 15.59 -6.29
N LEU A 17 1.72 16.04 -5.89
CA LEU A 17 0.46 15.46 -6.35
C LEU A 17 0.34 15.71 -7.86
N SER A 18 0.74 14.74 -8.65
CA SER A 18 0.79 14.86 -10.10
C SER A 18 0.60 13.51 -10.75
N HIS A 19 -0.35 13.41 -11.65
CA HIS A 19 -0.50 12.25 -12.52
C HIS A 19 0.38 12.34 -13.78
N ASN A 20 1.49 13.08 -13.69
CA ASN A 20 2.49 13.15 -14.75
C ASN A 20 3.68 12.25 -14.42
N VAL A 21 3.83 11.16 -15.16
CA VAL A 21 4.88 10.16 -14.97
C VAL A 21 6.29 10.76 -14.98
N SER A 22 6.58 11.70 -15.89
CA SER A 22 7.92 12.28 -15.98
C SER A 22 8.27 13.15 -14.78
N THR A 23 7.26 13.76 -14.18
CA THR A 23 7.41 14.55 -12.95
C THR A 23 7.64 13.62 -11.77
N LEU A 24 6.79 12.62 -11.58
CA LEU A 24 6.94 11.64 -10.49
C LEU A 24 8.29 10.93 -10.54
N ARG A 25 8.72 10.52 -11.73
CA ARG A 25 9.97 9.78 -11.92
C ARG A 25 11.20 10.50 -11.37
N LYS A 26 11.28 11.82 -11.48
CA LYS A 26 12.39 12.60 -10.91
C LYS A 26 12.44 12.50 -9.37
N TYR A 27 11.28 12.47 -8.73
CA TYR A 27 11.19 12.29 -7.28
C TYR A 27 11.49 10.86 -6.87
N PHE A 28 11.02 9.88 -7.63
CA PHE A 28 11.31 8.47 -7.39
C PHE A 28 12.81 8.18 -7.49
N GLU A 29 13.52 8.74 -8.46
CA GLU A 29 14.99 8.59 -8.56
C GLU A 29 15.68 9.18 -7.31
N ALA A 30 15.36 10.40 -6.91
CA ALA A 30 15.95 11.01 -5.73
C ALA A 30 15.60 10.27 -4.42
N PHE A 31 14.38 9.72 -4.34
CA PHE A 31 13.94 8.92 -3.20
C PHE A 31 14.66 7.57 -3.16
N PHE A 32 14.79 6.92 -4.30
CA PHE A 32 15.50 5.65 -4.48
C PHE A 32 16.97 5.76 -4.07
N GLU A 33 17.69 6.76 -4.57
CA GLU A 33 19.10 6.97 -4.26
C GLU A 33 19.39 7.13 -2.76
N ARG A 34 18.42 7.64 -2.00
CA ARG A 34 18.57 7.87 -0.56
C ARG A 34 18.19 6.66 0.30
N ASN A 35 17.23 5.85 -0.15
CA ASN A 35 16.56 4.90 0.73
C ASN A 35 16.76 3.43 0.32
N PHE A 36 17.23 3.16 -0.91
CA PHE A 36 17.32 1.80 -1.43
C PHE A 36 18.76 1.33 -1.55
N LEU A 37 18.95 0.03 -1.35
CA LEU A 37 20.26 -0.61 -1.44
C LEU A 37 20.29 -1.61 -2.60
N PRO A 38 21.47 -1.83 -3.23
CA PRO A 38 21.64 -2.83 -4.28
C PRO A 38 21.34 -4.25 -3.78
N ALA A 39 20.42 -4.91 -4.45
CA ALA A 39 20.03 -6.30 -4.20
C ALA A 39 19.50 -6.95 -5.49
N ASP A 40 19.29 -8.25 -5.46
CA ASP A 40 18.67 -8.97 -6.58
C ASP A 40 17.14 -8.79 -6.56
N ALA A 41 16.56 -8.74 -5.36
CA ALA A 41 15.14 -8.58 -5.14
C ALA A 41 14.82 -7.52 -4.10
N CYS A 42 13.69 -6.81 -4.28
CA CYS A 42 13.14 -5.87 -3.32
C CYS A 42 11.85 -6.42 -2.73
N CYS A 43 11.72 -6.39 -1.39
CA CYS A 43 10.52 -6.76 -0.65
C CYS A 43 9.96 -5.51 0.03
N ILE A 44 8.75 -5.09 -0.36
CA ILE A 44 8.09 -3.90 0.17
C ILE A 44 6.91 -4.35 1.03
N ALA A 45 6.99 -4.08 2.33
CA ALA A 45 5.98 -4.49 3.30
C ALA A 45 4.95 -3.38 3.55
N GLY A 46 4.26 -2.96 2.49
CA GLY A 46 3.13 -2.03 2.53
C GLY A 46 3.47 -0.55 2.65
N ASP A 47 2.42 0.26 2.61
CA ASP A 47 2.42 1.72 2.72
C ASP A 47 3.33 2.40 1.69
N ILE A 48 3.14 2.03 0.43
CA ILE A 48 3.86 2.62 -0.69
C ILE A 48 3.34 4.03 -0.95
N ALA A 49 2.02 4.20 -1.14
CA ALA A 49 1.38 5.50 -1.36
C ALA A 49 -0.13 5.44 -1.14
N ASN A 50 -0.73 6.53 -0.63
CA ASN A 50 -2.19 6.66 -0.57
C ASN A 50 -2.80 6.84 -1.98
N ASP A 51 -2.12 7.62 -2.84
CA ASP A 51 -2.54 7.88 -4.21
C ASP A 51 -2.30 6.66 -5.11
N TYR A 52 -3.38 6.17 -5.74
CA TYR A 52 -3.36 4.95 -6.55
C TYR A 52 -2.43 5.07 -7.78
N PHE A 53 -2.38 6.25 -8.40
CA PHE A 53 -1.55 6.47 -9.57
C PHE A 53 -0.06 6.45 -9.18
N THR A 54 0.29 7.17 -8.12
CA THR A 54 1.65 7.20 -7.56
C THR A 54 2.10 5.80 -7.15
N TYR A 55 1.22 5.01 -6.50
CA TYR A 55 1.48 3.62 -6.12
C TYR A 55 1.91 2.77 -7.32
N VAL A 56 1.09 2.76 -8.38
CA VAL A 56 1.34 1.94 -9.58
C VAL A 56 2.59 2.39 -10.32
N GLU A 57 2.78 3.70 -10.49
CA GLU A 57 3.96 4.24 -11.16
C GLU A 57 5.25 3.99 -10.36
N PHE A 58 5.17 3.98 -9.03
CA PHE A 58 6.31 3.62 -8.19
C PHE A 58 6.65 2.12 -8.31
N LEU A 59 5.66 1.22 -8.35
CA LEU A 59 5.92 -0.21 -8.60
C LEU A 59 6.61 -0.42 -9.96
N LYS A 60 6.14 0.24 -11.03
CA LYS A 60 6.79 0.19 -12.35
C LYS A 60 8.24 0.69 -12.28
N PHE A 61 8.47 1.77 -11.57
CA PHE A 61 9.80 2.34 -11.38
C PHE A 61 10.75 1.38 -10.64
N ILE A 62 10.29 0.79 -9.52
CA ILE A 62 11.09 -0.17 -8.74
C ILE A 62 11.36 -1.46 -9.53
N ALA A 63 10.41 -1.90 -10.35
CA ALA A 63 10.58 -3.04 -11.24
C ALA A 63 11.74 -2.88 -12.22
N GLU A 64 12.09 -1.66 -12.60
CA GLU A 64 13.26 -1.38 -13.45
C GLU A 64 14.59 -1.49 -12.69
N LYS A 65 14.57 -1.43 -11.36
CA LYS A 65 15.77 -1.39 -10.50
C LYS A 65 16.16 -2.75 -9.93
N TYR A 66 15.22 -3.70 -9.86
CA TYR A 66 15.42 -5.03 -9.29
C TYR A 66 14.96 -6.13 -10.23
N ASN A 67 15.60 -7.31 -10.14
CA ASN A 67 15.20 -8.47 -10.93
C ASN A 67 13.81 -8.99 -10.52
N CYS A 68 13.46 -8.89 -9.24
CA CYS A 68 12.16 -9.23 -8.70
C CYS A 68 11.72 -8.21 -7.65
N VAL A 69 10.42 -7.91 -7.60
CA VAL A 69 9.80 -7.07 -6.59
C VAL A 69 8.65 -7.84 -5.95
N TYR A 70 8.70 -8.00 -4.65
CA TYR A 70 7.64 -8.59 -3.84
C TYR A 70 7.03 -7.48 -2.99
N ALA A 71 5.73 -7.25 -3.12
CA ALA A 71 5.05 -6.20 -2.36
C ALA A 71 3.83 -6.75 -1.63
N CYS A 72 3.54 -6.24 -0.45
CA CYS A 72 2.24 -6.37 0.21
C CYS A 72 1.54 -5.01 0.16
N LEU A 73 0.24 -5.00 0.41
CA LEU A 73 -0.48 -3.77 0.69
C LEU A 73 -0.36 -3.42 2.17
N GLY A 74 -0.29 -2.13 2.48
CA GLY A 74 -0.45 -1.60 3.82
C GLY A 74 -1.79 -0.89 3.98
N ASN A 75 -2.08 -0.37 5.17
CA ASN A 75 -3.33 0.31 5.43
C ASN A 75 -3.46 1.62 4.65
N HIS A 76 -2.36 2.34 4.43
CA HIS A 76 -2.36 3.57 3.65
C HIS A 76 -2.61 3.35 2.17
N ASP A 77 -2.17 2.24 1.61
CA ASP A 77 -2.40 1.93 0.19
C ASP A 77 -3.88 1.78 -0.12
N ILE A 78 -4.69 1.29 0.84
CA ILE A 78 -6.12 1.00 0.65
C ILE A 78 -7.08 2.04 1.23
N ILE A 79 -6.56 3.07 1.90
CA ILE A 79 -7.38 4.20 2.38
C ILE A 79 -8.13 4.81 1.20
N MET A 80 -9.42 5.01 1.39
CA MET A 80 -10.26 5.73 0.45
C MET A 80 -9.98 7.21 0.59
N GLU A 81 -9.67 7.86 -0.53
CA GLU A 81 -9.39 9.28 -0.52
C GLU A 81 -10.59 10.08 -0.10
N LEU A 82 -10.34 10.95 0.85
CA LEU A 82 -11.30 11.90 1.36
C LEU A 82 -10.77 13.29 1.01
N ASP A 83 -11.64 14.12 0.53
CA ASP A 83 -11.43 15.56 0.35
C ASP A 83 -10.68 16.01 -0.91
N GLY A 84 -10.49 15.16 -1.92
CA GLY A 84 -9.87 15.58 -3.20
C GLY A 84 -8.43 16.10 -3.04
N ARG A 85 -7.78 15.81 -1.92
CA ARG A 85 -6.39 16.25 -1.64
C ARG A 85 -5.39 15.72 -2.66
N PHE A 86 -5.70 14.57 -3.25
CA PHE A 86 -4.80 13.84 -4.12
C PHE A 86 -5.21 13.90 -5.60
N GLY A 87 -6.06 14.84 -6.00
CA GLY A 87 -6.37 15.11 -7.41
C GLY A 87 -6.86 13.89 -8.18
N VAL A 88 -7.81 13.15 -7.64
CA VAL A 88 -8.18 11.82 -8.10
C VAL A 88 -8.97 11.85 -9.39
N ASP A 89 -8.42 11.28 -10.44
CA ASP A 89 -9.14 11.02 -11.70
C ASP A 89 -10.00 9.75 -11.62
N ARG A 90 -9.88 8.98 -10.54
CA ARG A 90 -10.62 7.73 -10.35
C ARG A 90 -11.13 7.62 -8.92
N GLU A 91 -12.45 7.52 -8.81
CA GLU A 91 -13.11 7.20 -7.56
C GLU A 91 -13.27 5.69 -7.40
N PHE A 92 -12.78 5.14 -6.31
CA PHE A 92 -13.09 3.79 -5.87
C PHE A 92 -14.29 3.86 -4.91
N LYS A 93 -15.23 2.93 -5.05
CA LYS A 93 -16.40 2.89 -4.14
C LYS A 93 -16.06 2.21 -2.82
N THR A 94 -15.14 1.24 -2.87
CA THR A 94 -14.73 0.47 -1.71
C THR A 94 -13.23 0.19 -1.74
N SER A 95 -12.66 -0.14 -0.57
CA SER A 95 -11.25 -0.55 -0.47
C SER A 95 -10.98 -1.83 -1.25
N GLU A 96 -11.97 -2.73 -1.37
CA GLU A 96 -11.86 -3.96 -2.18
C GLU A 96 -11.68 -3.65 -3.67
N GLU A 97 -12.40 -2.64 -4.19
CA GLU A 97 -12.18 -2.19 -5.58
C GLU A 97 -10.75 -1.67 -5.77
N LYS A 98 -10.23 -0.92 -4.80
CA LYS A 98 -8.87 -0.39 -4.83
C LYS A 98 -7.83 -1.52 -4.77
N ILE A 99 -8.03 -2.51 -3.88
CA ILE A 99 -7.21 -3.72 -3.79
C ILE A 99 -7.20 -4.48 -5.11
N ALA A 100 -8.38 -4.75 -5.67
CA ALA A 100 -8.51 -5.46 -6.95
C ALA A 100 -7.83 -4.72 -8.09
N TYR A 101 -7.89 -3.40 -8.08
CA TYR A 101 -7.18 -2.56 -9.03
C TYR A 101 -5.66 -2.73 -8.89
N PHE A 102 -5.10 -2.64 -7.68
CA PHE A 102 -3.66 -2.81 -7.47
C PHE A 102 -3.17 -4.19 -7.88
N ILE A 103 -3.91 -5.26 -7.57
CA ILE A 103 -3.60 -6.61 -8.01
C ILE A 103 -3.55 -6.66 -9.54
N THR A 104 -4.56 -6.10 -10.20
CA THR A 104 -4.65 -6.08 -11.67
C THR A 104 -3.50 -5.30 -12.32
N GLU A 105 -3.12 -4.16 -11.74
CA GLU A 105 -2.03 -3.35 -12.26
C GLU A 105 -0.65 -4.00 -12.01
N ALA A 106 -0.46 -4.59 -10.82
CA ALA A 106 0.78 -5.32 -10.50
C ALA A 106 0.98 -6.54 -11.41
N ASP A 107 -0.08 -7.29 -11.69
CA ASP A 107 -0.03 -8.47 -12.57
C ASP A 107 0.36 -8.12 -14.04
N LYS A 108 0.29 -6.85 -14.44
CA LYS A 108 0.79 -6.37 -15.75
C LYS A 108 2.30 -6.13 -15.77
N ILE A 109 2.96 -6.09 -14.61
CA ILE A 109 4.39 -5.80 -14.50
C ILE A 109 5.13 -7.13 -14.30
N GLN A 110 5.88 -7.55 -15.28
CA GLN A 110 6.43 -8.91 -15.40
C GLN A 110 7.18 -9.43 -14.17
N ASN A 111 7.92 -8.58 -13.46
CA ASN A 111 8.77 -8.95 -12.34
C ASN A 111 8.27 -8.40 -10.99
N VAL A 112 6.99 -8.01 -10.91
CA VAL A 112 6.33 -7.59 -9.68
C VAL A 112 5.34 -8.66 -9.24
N MET A 113 5.39 -9.01 -7.97
CA MET A 113 4.47 -9.94 -7.32
C MET A 113 3.82 -9.26 -6.12
N LEU A 114 2.56 -8.87 -6.28
CA LEU A 114 1.76 -8.39 -5.16
C LEU A 114 1.25 -9.60 -4.38
N LEU A 115 1.77 -9.76 -3.15
CA LEU A 115 1.63 -10.97 -2.33
C LEU A 115 0.35 -10.99 -1.48
N GLU A 116 -0.70 -10.29 -1.89
CA GLU A 116 -1.93 -10.24 -1.13
C GLU A 116 -2.57 -11.63 -1.04
N ASN A 117 -2.41 -12.28 0.13
CA ASN A 117 -2.80 -13.67 0.38
C ASN A 117 -2.18 -14.69 -0.62
N ARG A 118 -0.99 -14.41 -1.11
CA ARG A 118 -0.27 -15.25 -2.08
C ARG A 118 1.11 -15.64 -1.55
N ILE A 119 1.66 -16.68 -2.14
CA ILE A 119 3.05 -17.12 -1.93
C ILE A 119 3.72 -17.16 -3.30
N ALA A 120 4.86 -16.51 -3.42
CA ALA A 120 5.71 -16.56 -4.61
C ALA A 120 7.16 -16.75 -4.20
N ASP A 121 7.88 -17.67 -4.88
CA ASP A 121 9.29 -17.98 -4.63
C ASP A 121 9.64 -18.27 -3.17
N GLY A 122 8.70 -18.83 -2.41
CA GLY A 122 8.84 -19.11 -0.98
C GLY A 122 8.63 -17.90 -0.06
N ILE A 123 8.24 -16.74 -0.61
CA ILE A 123 7.90 -15.54 0.13
C ILE A 123 6.38 -15.45 0.24
N ALA A 124 5.87 -15.36 1.47
CA ALA A 124 4.46 -15.13 1.73
C ALA A 124 4.23 -13.68 2.14
N GLY A 125 3.12 -13.10 1.73
CA GLY A 125 2.73 -11.76 2.11
C GLY A 125 1.22 -11.63 2.31
N CYS A 126 0.85 -10.71 3.17
CA CYS A 126 -0.52 -10.27 3.37
C CYS A 126 -0.52 -8.86 3.97
N MET A 127 -1.64 -8.18 3.89
CA MET A 127 -1.82 -6.84 4.43
C MET A 127 -1.75 -6.77 5.97
N GLY A 128 -1.82 -7.88 6.66
CA GLY A 128 -1.62 -7.94 8.12
C GLY A 128 -2.72 -7.23 8.93
N MET A 129 -3.98 -7.47 8.61
CA MET A 129 -5.10 -6.86 9.34
C MET A 129 -5.19 -7.31 10.80
N CYS A 130 -5.48 -6.35 11.69
CA CYS A 130 -5.78 -6.67 13.07
C CYS A 130 -7.21 -7.23 13.20
N ASP A 131 -7.37 -8.25 14.04
CA ASP A 131 -8.66 -8.84 14.36
C ASP A 131 -9.37 -8.15 15.56
N PHE A 132 -8.87 -7.00 16.00
CA PHE A 132 -9.34 -6.23 17.15
C PHE A 132 -9.22 -6.90 18.52
N LYS A 133 -8.64 -8.11 18.60
CA LYS A 133 -8.52 -8.83 19.88
C LYS A 133 -7.42 -8.27 20.77
N TYR A 134 -6.41 -7.64 20.17
CA TYR A 134 -5.25 -7.08 20.88
C TYR A 134 -5.37 -5.61 21.27
N MET A 135 -6.50 -4.95 20.96
CA MET A 135 -6.67 -3.55 21.31
C MET A 135 -7.09 -3.38 22.79
N HIS A 136 -6.12 -3.10 23.62
CA HIS A 136 -6.16 -2.26 24.84
C HIS A 136 -6.76 -2.74 26.14
N SER A 137 -7.55 -3.74 26.24
CA SER A 137 -7.95 -4.24 27.56
C SER A 137 -8.56 -5.61 27.47
N PRO A 138 -8.19 -6.54 28.36
CA PRO A 138 -8.89 -7.80 28.49
C PRO A 138 -10.40 -7.65 28.80
N ALA A 139 -10.81 -6.45 29.21
CA ALA A 139 -12.20 -6.12 29.54
C ALA A 139 -12.98 -5.45 28.39
N ALA A 140 -12.32 -5.05 27.30
CA ALA A 140 -13.01 -4.46 26.16
C ALA A 140 -13.52 -5.55 25.21
N SER A 141 -14.83 -5.50 24.89
CA SER A 141 -15.40 -6.39 23.89
C SER A 141 -14.87 -6.05 22.49
N GLU A 142 -14.87 -7.01 21.57
CA GLU A 142 -14.53 -6.79 20.16
C GLU A 142 -15.35 -5.66 19.53
N ILE A 143 -16.65 -5.58 19.90
CA ILE A 143 -17.55 -4.49 19.44
C ILE A 143 -17.05 -3.13 19.91
N THR A 144 -16.62 -3.03 21.18
CA THR A 144 -16.07 -1.78 21.73
C THR A 144 -14.79 -1.37 21.02
N ASN A 145 -13.93 -2.33 20.72
CA ASN A 145 -12.68 -2.09 19.99
C ASN A 145 -12.95 -1.61 18.56
N LYS A 146 -13.84 -2.27 17.81
CA LYS A 146 -14.29 -1.84 16.49
C LYS A 146 -14.86 -0.42 16.51
N MET A 147 -15.70 -0.10 17.48
CA MET A 147 -16.30 1.22 17.65
C MET A 147 -15.22 2.29 17.94
N LEU A 148 -14.28 1.99 18.83
CA LEU A 148 -13.18 2.91 19.14
C LEU A 148 -12.27 3.11 17.93
N TRP A 149 -11.96 2.05 17.18
CA TRP A 149 -11.17 2.11 15.97
C TRP A 149 -11.86 3.00 14.92
N SER A 150 -13.14 2.76 14.62
CA SER A 150 -13.90 3.52 13.63
C SER A 150 -14.11 4.99 13.98
N THR A 151 -14.01 5.37 15.25
CA THR A 151 -14.29 6.74 15.71
C THR A 151 -13.04 7.54 16.04
N ARG A 152 -11.97 6.90 16.47
CA ARG A 152 -10.76 7.57 16.98
C ARG A 152 -9.56 7.48 16.05
N TRP A 153 -9.42 6.38 15.32
CA TRP A 153 -8.28 6.18 14.43
C TRP A 153 -8.58 6.71 13.03
N PHE A 154 -7.56 7.25 12.40
CA PHE A 154 -7.67 7.78 11.04
C PHE A 154 -8.15 6.69 10.08
N ASP A 155 -7.51 5.53 10.08
CA ASP A 155 -7.84 4.38 9.22
C ASP A 155 -9.28 3.92 9.40
N GLY A 156 -9.75 3.82 10.65
CA GLY A 156 -11.11 3.40 10.95
C GLY A 156 -12.19 4.35 10.45
N ARG A 157 -11.85 5.64 10.31
CA ARG A 157 -12.76 6.64 9.73
C ARG A 157 -12.78 6.62 8.21
N HIS A 158 -11.68 6.25 7.61
CA HIS A 158 -11.43 6.39 6.17
C HIS A 158 -11.38 5.06 5.41
N TRP A 159 -11.42 3.95 6.12
CA TRP A 159 -11.43 2.62 5.55
C TRP A 159 -12.85 2.08 5.39
N ASN A 160 -13.29 1.90 4.16
CA ASN A 160 -14.66 1.46 3.85
C ASN A 160 -14.87 -0.05 3.96
N TYR A 161 -13.78 -0.83 3.98
CA TYR A 161 -13.84 -2.29 4.01
C TYR A 161 -14.66 -2.84 5.20
N MET A 162 -14.55 -2.21 6.36
CA MET A 162 -15.20 -2.67 7.59
C MET A 162 -16.57 -2.04 7.89
N LYS A 163 -17.04 -1.11 7.07
CA LYS A 163 -18.35 -0.49 7.28
C LYS A 163 -19.51 -1.34 6.78
N ASN A 164 -19.23 -2.36 5.98
CA ASN A 164 -20.24 -3.19 5.32
C ASN A 164 -20.49 -4.55 6.01
N ASP A 165 -19.78 -4.87 7.08
CA ASP A 165 -20.03 -6.06 7.90
C ASP A 165 -21.09 -5.75 9.00
N ASN A 166 -22.34 -5.52 8.57
CA ASN A 166 -23.54 -5.54 9.41
C ASN A 166 -24.41 -6.75 9.09
#